data_521b167578bba13db55953674ee56168
#
_entry.id   521b167578bba13db55953674ee56168
#
_cell.length_a   1.000
_cell.length_b   1.000
_cell.length_c   1.000
_cell.angle_alpha   90.00
_cell.angle_beta   90.00
_cell.angle_gamma   90.00
#
_symmetry.space_group_name_H-M   'P 1'
#
loop_
_entity.id
_entity.type
_entity.pdbx_description
1 polymer ?
#
loop_
_entity_poly.entity_id
_entity_poly.type
_entity_poly.pdbx_seq_one_letter_code
_entity_poly.pdbx_strand_id
1 'polypeptide(L)'
;MLSNTKRTEIKKSQKKAVFETTKLYQIIDESLIAHIAINQDDQPFVIPMLVWRVDNNIYVHGAKNSRLMRALKQGQSCCLTFTLFDGWVLARSAFHHSAHYRSAMVFGQFETIESNAQKNQLLNHFIEQIAPGRSELVRQGDEKELTATELLTMPLTEASVKISNNGVGDEAKDKDIPVWAGVLPYRTIVGPLIDDVEHDRSIPQPDYSSVYGERWYIPK
;
A
#
# COMPACT_ATOMS: atom_id res chain seq x y z
N MET A 1 -17.27 -4.06 -7.33
CA MET A 1 -17.74 -4.05 -5.91
C MET A 1 -16.91 -5.07 -5.15
N LEU A 2 -16.47 -4.75 -3.94
CA LEU A 2 -15.64 -5.66 -3.13
C LEU A 2 -16.45 -6.87 -2.68
N SER A 3 -15.75 -7.98 -2.40
CA SER A 3 -16.34 -9.20 -1.88
C SER A 3 -16.93 -9.01 -0.47
N ASN A 4 -17.95 -9.77 -0.15
CA ASN A 4 -18.53 -9.81 1.19
C ASN A 4 -18.51 -11.26 1.71
N THR A 5 -17.34 -11.69 2.19
CA THR A 5 -17.11 -13.00 2.78
C THR A 5 -17.04 -12.90 4.31
N LYS A 6 -17.02 -14.04 5.00
CA LYS A 6 -16.81 -14.05 6.46
C LYS A 6 -15.50 -13.37 6.90
N ARG A 7 -14.46 -13.40 6.03
CA ARG A 7 -13.16 -12.77 6.30
C ARG A 7 -13.17 -11.26 6.05
N THR A 8 -13.97 -10.80 5.09
CA THR A 8 -14.03 -9.39 4.68
C THR A 8 -15.15 -8.62 5.37
N GLU A 9 -16.04 -9.30 6.10
CA GLU A 9 -17.14 -8.67 6.82
C GLU A 9 -16.63 -7.73 7.92
N ILE A 10 -17.00 -6.45 7.84
CA ILE A 10 -16.68 -5.43 8.84
C ILE A 10 -17.77 -5.39 9.90
N LYS A 11 -17.56 -6.07 11.03
CA LYS A 11 -18.55 -6.17 12.12
C LYS A 11 -18.59 -4.92 13.00
N LYS A 12 -17.42 -4.31 13.29
CA LYS A 12 -17.34 -3.11 14.13
C LYS A 12 -17.16 -1.86 13.27
N SER A 13 -17.94 -0.82 13.60
CA SER A 13 -17.91 0.45 12.86
C SER A 13 -18.28 0.30 11.38
N GLN A 14 -19.35 -0.42 11.10
CA GLN A 14 -19.84 -0.71 9.74
C GLN A 14 -19.99 0.54 8.87
N LYS A 15 -20.36 1.68 9.46
CA LYS A 15 -20.46 2.97 8.75
C LYS A 15 -19.14 3.47 8.14
N LYS A 16 -18.01 2.86 8.48
CA LYS A 16 -16.68 3.13 7.89
C LYS A 16 -16.34 2.16 6.77
N ALA A 17 -17.17 1.13 6.54
CA ALA A 17 -16.99 0.18 5.45
C ALA A 17 -17.21 0.84 4.11
N VAL A 18 -16.33 0.54 3.16
CA VAL A 18 -16.37 1.02 1.78
C VAL A 18 -16.30 -0.18 0.86
N PHE A 19 -17.17 -0.23 -0.17
CA PHE A 19 -17.32 -1.39 -1.04
C PHE A 19 -16.87 -1.12 -2.50
N GLU A 20 -16.43 0.09 -2.80
CA GLU A 20 -15.93 0.46 -4.11
C GLU A 20 -14.52 -0.05 -4.35
N THR A 21 -14.34 -0.84 -5.42
CA THR A 21 -13.05 -1.38 -5.82
C THR A 21 -12.01 -0.30 -6.09
N THR A 22 -12.45 0.85 -6.62
CA THR A 22 -11.57 2.00 -6.86
C THR A 22 -10.92 2.53 -5.58
N LYS A 23 -11.61 2.45 -4.43
CA LYS A 23 -11.03 2.85 -3.14
C LYS A 23 -9.98 1.87 -2.64
N LEU A 24 -10.16 0.56 -2.90
CA LEU A 24 -9.13 -0.44 -2.65
C LEU A 24 -7.86 -0.13 -3.45
N TYR A 25 -8.02 0.12 -4.76
CA TYR A 25 -6.89 0.43 -5.64
C TYR A 25 -6.15 1.69 -5.19
N GLN A 26 -6.88 2.77 -4.89
CA GLN A 26 -6.28 4.01 -4.37
C GLN A 26 -5.44 3.76 -3.12
N ILE A 27 -5.94 2.99 -2.15
CA ILE A 27 -5.22 2.69 -0.91
C ILE A 27 -3.97 1.88 -1.19
N ILE A 28 -4.04 0.86 -2.05
CA ILE A 28 -2.88 0.04 -2.43
C ILE A 28 -1.83 0.89 -3.13
N ASP A 29 -2.24 1.66 -4.14
CA ASP A 29 -1.34 2.44 -4.98
C ASP A 29 -0.65 3.57 -4.19
N GLU A 30 -1.32 4.14 -3.17
CA GLU A 30 -0.73 5.14 -2.28
C GLU A 30 0.16 4.53 -1.20
N SER A 31 -0.15 3.33 -0.69
CA SER A 31 0.56 2.76 0.47
C SER A 31 1.96 2.28 0.15
N LEU A 32 2.24 1.84 -1.08
CA LEU A 32 3.50 1.26 -1.58
C LEU A 32 4.01 0.05 -0.77
N ILE A 33 3.74 -0.02 0.52
CA ILE A 33 4.15 -1.09 1.42
C ILE A 33 2.90 -1.80 1.95
N ALA A 34 2.88 -3.12 1.81
CA ALA A 34 1.94 -3.99 2.50
C ALA A 34 2.63 -4.65 3.70
N HIS A 35 1.87 -4.85 4.77
CA HIS A 35 2.26 -5.76 5.85
C HIS A 35 1.65 -7.12 5.55
N ILE A 36 2.48 -8.09 5.18
CA ILE A 36 2.05 -9.44 4.78
C ILE A 36 2.14 -10.36 5.97
N ALA A 37 0.99 -10.84 6.44
CA ALA A 37 0.87 -11.79 7.52
C ALA A 37 0.83 -13.21 6.98
N ILE A 38 1.70 -14.06 7.51
CA ILE A 38 1.75 -15.50 7.29
C ILE A 38 1.79 -16.22 8.63
N ASN A 39 1.44 -17.49 8.67
CA ASN A 39 1.61 -18.34 9.84
C ASN A 39 2.63 -19.44 9.52
N GLN A 40 3.65 -19.61 10.33
CA GLN A 40 4.66 -20.65 10.17
C GLN A 40 4.88 -21.33 11.52
N ASP A 41 4.73 -22.65 11.57
CA ASP A 41 4.89 -23.44 12.79
C ASP A 41 4.03 -22.89 13.96
N ASP A 42 2.75 -22.58 13.65
CA ASP A 42 1.78 -21.93 14.56
C ASP A 42 2.19 -20.55 15.08
N GLN A 43 3.27 -19.98 14.55
CA GLN A 43 3.73 -18.66 14.89
C GLN A 43 3.36 -17.66 13.78
N PRO A 44 2.59 -16.58 14.08
CA PRO A 44 2.32 -15.53 13.11
C PRO A 44 3.55 -14.65 12.89
N PHE A 45 3.81 -14.34 11.62
CA PHE A 45 4.81 -13.36 11.18
C PHE A 45 4.11 -12.29 10.36
N VAL A 46 4.50 -11.03 10.58
CA VAL A 46 4.05 -9.88 9.78
C VAL A 46 5.27 -9.19 9.20
N ILE A 47 5.41 -9.21 7.89
CA ILE A 47 6.61 -8.74 7.19
C ILE A 47 6.21 -7.59 6.26
N PRO A 48 6.80 -6.38 6.41
CA PRO A 48 6.60 -5.29 5.47
C PRO A 48 7.27 -5.61 4.13
N MET A 49 6.57 -5.32 3.03
CA MET A 49 7.00 -5.64 1.68
C MET A 49 6.57 -4.56 0.72
N LEU A 50 7.46 -4.15 -0.19
CA LEU A 50 7.07 -3.34 -1.34
C LEU A 50 6.13 -4.16 -2.22
N VAL A 51 5.04 -3.54 -2.62
CA VAL A 51 4.02 -4.14 -3.48
C VAL A 51 3.64 -3.15 -4.58
N TRP A 52 3.20 -3.66 -5.70
CA TRP A 52 2.57 -2.85 -6.73
C TRP A 52 1.38 -3.58 -7.32
N ARG A 53 0.52 -2.83 -7.93
CA ARG A 53 -0.71 -3.32 -8.54
C ARG A 53 -0.67 -3.08 -10.06
N VAL A 54 -1.09 -4.09 -10.80
CA VAL A 54 -1.44 -3.95 -12.21
C VAL A 54 -2.85 -4.52 -12.37
N ASP A 55 -3.78 -3.72 -12.85
CA ASP A 55 -5.21 -4.05 -12.96
C ASP A 55 -5.79 -4.56 -11.64
N ASN A 56 -6.30 -5.80 -11.60
CA ASN A 56 -6.88 -6.43 -10.43
C ASN A 56 -5.92 -7.40 -9.73
N ASN A 57 -4.63 -7.28 -9.98
CA ASN A 57 -3.61 -8.14 -9.37
C ASN A 57 -2.58 -7.32 -8.61
N ILE A 58 -2.10 -7.89 -7.52
CA ILE A 58 -1.00 -7.37 -6.73
C ILE A 58 0.23 -8.25 -6.94
N TYR A 59 1.38 -7.62 -6.91
CA TYR A 59 2.67 -8.26 -7.16
C TYR A 59 3.63 -7.98 -6.03
N VAL A 60 4.47 -8.97 -5.75
CA VAL A 60 5.62 -8.86 -4.84
C VAL A 60 6.82 -9.56 -5.46
N HIS A 61 8.01 -9.04 -5.20
CA HIS A 61 9.25 -9.70 -5.61
C HIS A 61 10.26 -9.76 -4.47
N GLY A 62 11.13 -10.72 -4.53
CA GLY A 62 12.18 -10.86 -3.52
C GLY A 62 13.12 -12.03 -3.79
N ALA A 63 14.11 -12.19 -2.91
CA ALA A 63 15.05 -13.30 -3.01
C ALA A 63 14.33 -14.64 -2.77
N LYS A 64 14.53 -15.60 -3.67
CA LYS A 64 13.91 -16.94 -3.63
C LYS A 64 14.00 -17.64 -2.27
N ASN A 65 15.09 -17.41 -1.55
CA ASN A 65 15.39 -18.09 -0.30
C ASN A 65 14.89 -17.37 0.94
N SER A 66 14.22 -16.20 0.79
CA SER A 66 13.65 -15.53 1.95
C SER A 66 12.48 -16.33 2.55
N ARG A 67 12.28 -16.22 3.87
CA ARG A 67 11.19 -16.89 4.59
C ARG A 67 9.84 -16.60 3.94
N LEU A 68 9.54 -15.33 3.73
CA LEU A 68 8.28 -14.89 3.17
C LEU A 68 8.06 -15.45 1.77
N MET A 69 9.03 -15.27 0.86
CA MET A 69 8.86 -15.71 -0.53
C MET A 69 8.66 -17.22 -0.63
N ARG A 70 9.34 -18.02 0.21
CA ARG A 70 9.12 -19.48 0.26
C ARG A 70 7.70 -19.83 0.72
N ALA A 71 7.20 -19.18 1.78
CA ALA A 71 5.86 -19.44 2.29
C ALA A 71 4.78 -19.06 1.25
N LEU A 72 4.91 -17.89 0.63
CA LEU A 72 3.96 -17.43 -0.39
C LEU A 72 4.00 -18.31 -1.64
N LYS A 73 5.19 -18.70 -2.10
CA LYS A 73 5.37 -19.61 -3.26
C LYS A 73 4.74 -20.98 -3.04
N GLN A 74 4.72 -21.47 -1.80
CA GLN A 74 4.06 -22.74 -1.45
C GLN A 74 2.53 -22.64 -1.40
N GLY A 75 1.97 -21.48 -1.78
CA GLY A 75 0.53 -21.26 -1.76
C GLY A 75 -0.04 -21.09 -0.36
N GLN A 76 0.77 -20.69 0.61
CA GLN A 76 0.27 -20.41 1.95
C GLN A 76 -0.74 -19.27 1.93
N SER A 77 -1.88 -19.45 2.60
CA SER A 77 -2.85 -18.39 2.80
C SER A 77 -2.23 -17.23 3.58
N CYS A 78 -2.44 -16.03 3.11
CA CYS A 78 -1.90 -14.82 3.70
C CYS A 78 -2.95 -13.72 3.81
N CYS A 79 -2.62 -12.72 4.63
CA CYS A 79 -3.37 -11.48 4.73
C CYS A 79 -2.40 -10.30 4.51
N LEU A 80 -2.73 -9.43 3.56
CA LEU A 80 -2.02 -8.18 3.34
C LEU A 80 -2.81 -7.05 3.98
N THR A 81 -2.13 -6.18 4.72
CA THR A 81 -2.73 -4.99 5.31
C THR A 81 -2.02 -3.74 4.78
N PHE A 82 -2.83 -2.78 4.34
CA PHE A 82 -2.43 -1.46 3.91
C PHE A 82 -3.05 -0.44 4.86
N THR A 83 -2.28 0.56 5.27
CA THR A 83 -2.77 1.59 6.18
C THR A 83 -2.16 2.94 5.85
N LEU A 84 -3.02 3.94 5.67
CA LEU A 84 -2.68 5.33 5.51
C LEU A 84 -3.26 6.11 6.69
N PHE A 85 -2.40 6.82 7.40
CA PHE A 85 -2.81 7.68 8.50
C PHE A 85 -3.00 9.10 7.97
N ASP A 86 -4.24 9.61 8.06
CA ASP A 86 -4.64 10.87 7.44
C ASP A 86 -4.80 12.01 8.48
N GLY A 87 -4.77 11.72 9.78
CA GLY A 87 -4.80 12.76 10.80
C GLY A 87 -5.37 12.35 12.16
N TRP A 88 -5.16 13.19 13.14
CA TRP A 88 -5.80 13.09 14.46
C TRP A 88 -7.11 13.84 14.50
N VAL A 89 -8.11 13.24 15.13
CA VAL A 89 -9.37 13.90 15.49
C VAL A 89 -9.28 14.26 16.97
N LEU A 90 -9.18 15.55 17.24
CA LEU A 90 -9.08 16.10 18.60
C LEU A 90 -10.48 16.54 19.04
N ALA A 91 -10.97 15.88 20.09
CA ALA A 91 -12.29 16.10 20.63
C ALA A 91 -12.25 16.91 21.93
N ARG A 92 -13.40 17.33 22.42
CA ARG A 92 -13.51 18.03 23.72
C ARG A 92 -13.44 17.10 24.90
N SER A 93 -13.73 15.81 24.70
CA SER A 93 -13.55 14.79 25.74
C SER A 93 -12.41 13.84 25.37
N ALA A 94 -11.62 13.41 26.35
CA ALA A 94 -10.51 12.49 26.15
C ALA A 94 -10.95 11.17 25.47
N PHE A 95 -12.15 10.72 25.74
CA PHE A 95 -12.70 9.48 25.20
C PHE A 95 -13.04 9.55 23.70
N HIS A 96 -13.36 10.74 23.18
CA HIS A 96 -13.79 10.92 21.78
C HIS A 96 -12.67 11.31 20.82
N HIS A 97 -11.43 11.40 21.29
CA HIS A 97 -10.27 11.50 20.40
C HIS A 97 -10.22 10.28 19.46
N SER A 98 -9.88 10.50 18.21
CA SER A 98 -9.89 9.46 17.18
C SER A 98 -8.84 9.77 16.09
N ALA A 99 -8.87 8.99 15.01
CA ALA A 99 -8.00 9.19 13.87
C ALA A 99 -8.79 9.15 12.56
N HIS A 100 -8.31 9.94 11.59
CA HIS A 100 -8.61 9.73 10.19
C HIS A 100 -7.60 8.73 9.62
N TYR A 101 -8.11 7.76 8.89
CA TYR A 101 -7.29 6.74 8.25
C TYR A 101 -8.03 6.08 7.10
N ARG A 102 -7.27 5.54 6.18
CA ARG A 102 -7.73 4.63 5.14
C ARG A 102 -6.98 3.31 5.30
N SER A 103 -7.69 2.20 5.28
CA SER A 103 -7.07 0.89 5.39
C SER A 103 -7.75 -0.13 4.50
N ALA A 104 -6.96 -1.08 4.01
CA ALA A 104 -7.44 -2.23 3.28
C ALA A 104 -6.82 -3.51 3.83
N MET A 105 -7.60 -4.59 3.82
CA MET A 105 -7.13 -5.96 4.07
C MET A 105 -7.45 -6.79 2.84
N VAL A 106 -6.48 -7.54 2.36
CA VAL A 106 -6.62 -8.44 1.21
C VAL A 106 -6.23 -9.84 1.64
N PHE A 107 -7.06 -10.81 1.30
CA PHE A 107 -6.86 -12.21 1.65
C PHE A 107 -6.68 -13.04 0.37
N GLY A 108 -5.76 -13.99 0.40
CA GLY A 108 -5.55 -14.88 -0.74
C GLY A 108 -4.32 -15.76 -0.60
N GLN A 109 -3.92 -16.25 -1.76
CA GLN A 109 -2.71 -17.05 -1.96
C GLN A 109 -1.99 -16.49 -3.18
N PHE A 110 -0.67 -16.46 -3.12
CA PHE A 110 0.15 -16.03 -4.25
C PHE A 110 0.43 -17.20 -5.19
N GLU A 111 0.59 -16.85 -6.46
CA GLU A 111 1.03 -17.74 -7.53
C GLU A 111 2.35 -17.23 -8.11
N THR A 112 3.20 -18.14 -8.60
CA THR A 112 4.51 -17.81 -9.17
C THR A 112 4.39 -17.36 -10.61
N ILE A 113 5.09 -16.28 -10.96
CA ILE A 113 5.37 -15.90 -12.34
C ILE A 113 6.64 -16.60 -12.78
N GLU A 114 6.52 -17.64 -13.63
CA GLU A 114 7.63 -18.47 -14.04
C GLU A 114 8.45 -17.85 -15.20
N SER A 115 7.79 -17.21 -16.15
CA SER A 115 8.43 -16.66 -17.36
C SER A 115 9.32 -15.46 -17.05
N ASN A 116 10.61 -15.53 -17.38
CA ASN A 116 11.54 -14.41 -17.27
C ASN A 116 11.12 -13.20 -18.10
N ALA A 117 10.53 -13.40 -19.27
CA ALA A 117 9.99 -12.32 -20.09
C ALA A 117 8.84 -11.59 -19.37
N GLN A 118 7.91 -12.33 -18.75
CA GLN A 118 6.83 -11.76 -17.98
C GLN A 118 7.33 -11.08 -16.70
N LYS A 119 8.32 -11.67 -16.01
CA LYS A 119 8.96 -11.02 -14.84
C LYS A 119 9.55 -9.67 -15.23
N ASN A 120 10.30 -9.61 -16.32
CA ASN A 120 10.90 -8.36 -16.79
C ASN A 120 9.84 -7.30 -17.10
N GLN A 121 8.77 -7.68 -17.80
CA GLN A 121 7.65 -6.77 -18.09
C GLN A 121 7.00 -6.22 -16.81
N LEU A 122 6.74 -7.07 -15.82
CA LEU A 122 6.10 -6.67 -14.57
C LEU A 122 7.02 -5.82 -13.68
N LEU A 123 8.32 -6.11 -13.65
CA LEU A 123 9.31 -5.27 -12.98
C LEU A 123 9.44 -3.90 -13.63
N ASN A 124 9.35 -3.82 -14.97
CA ASN A 124 9.28 -2.54 -15.66
C ASN A 124 8.02 -1.76 -15.31
N HIS A 125 6.87 -2.42 -15.20
CA HIS A 125 5.64 -1.78 -14.68
C HIS A 125 5.86 -1.19 -13.29
N PHE A 126 6.56 -1.89 -12.41
CA PHE A 126 6.90 -1.36 -11.09
C PHE A 126 7.77 -0.09 -11.20
N ILE A 127 8.81 -0.12 -12.04
CA ILE A 127 9.68 1.04 -12.27
C ILE A 127 8.87 2.22 -12.82
N GLU A 128 7.99 2.00 -13.80
CA GLU A 128 7.13 3.04 -14.36
C GLU A 128 6.16 3.65 -13.34
N GLN A 129 5.66 2.86 -12.38
CA GLN A 129 4.81 3.39 -11.32
C GLN A 129 5.53 4.32 -10.34
N ILE A 130 6.82 4.11 -10.11
CA ILE A 130 7.61 4.94 -9.20
C ILE A 130 8.37 6.07 -9.90
N ALA A 131 8.71 5.87 -11.17
CA ALA A 131 9.53 6.80 -11.97
C ALA A 131 9.18 6.67 -13.46
N PRO A 132 8.12 7.30 -13.94
CA PRO A 132 7.68 7.21 -15.33
C PRO A 132 8.76 7.59 -16.33
N GLY A 133 8.85 6.79 -17.40
CA GLY A 133 9.87 6.89 -18.45
C GLY A 133 11.23 6.30 -18.05
N ARG A 134 11.41 5.89 -16.78
CA ARG A 134 12.71 5.39 -16.33
C ARG A 134 13.03 3.98 -16.83
N SER A 135 12.03 3.14 -17.04
CA SER A 135 12.25 1.77 -17.53
C SER A 135 12.93 1.72 -18.91
N GLU A 136 12.74 2.76 -19.73
CA GLU A 136 13.41 2.91 -21.03
C GLU A 136 14.86 3.38 -20.93
N LEU A 137 15.21 4.03 -19.82
CA LEU A 137 16.54 4.61 -19.58
C LEU A 137 17.51 3.68 -18.87
N VAL A 138 16.98 2.66 -18.18
CA VAL A 138 17.80 1.74 -17.39
C VAL A 138 18.00 0.40 -18.10
N ARG A 139 19.11 -0.25 -17.78
CA ARG A 139 19.37 -1.61 -18.26
C ARG A 139 18.29 -2.57 -17.74
N GLN A 140 17.78 -3.41 -18.62
CA GLN A 140 16.85 -4.47 -18.25
C GLN A 140 17.56 -5.55 -17.41
N GLY A 141 16.76 -6.28 -16.60
CA GLY A 141 17.26 -7.43 -15.86
C GLY A 141 17.84 -8.50 -16.77
N ASP A 142 19.03 -8.98 -16.47
CA ASP A 142 19.61 -10.10 -17.19
C ASP A 142 19.00 -11.45 -16.77
N GLU A 143 19.28 -12.51 -17.52
CA GLU A 143 18.71 -13.84 -17.28
C GLU A 143 19.06 -14.37 -15.88
N LYS A 144 20.25 -14.10 -15.38
CA LYS A 144 20.71 -14.53 -14.05
C LYS A 144 19.96 -13.79 -12.96
N GLU A 145 19.79 -12.48 -13.09
CA GLU A 145 19.03 -11.64 -12.15
C GLU A 145 17.56 -12.05 -12.10
N LEU A 146 16.92 -12.23 -13.25
CA LEU A 146 15.52 -12.65 -13.35
C LEU A 146 15.31 -14.08 -12.81
N THR A 147 16.27 -14.97 -13.06
CA THR A 147 16.24 -16.33 -12.51
C THR A 147 16.41 -16.36 -11.01
N ALA A 148 17.22 -15.48 -10.43
CA ALA A 148 17.44 -15.39 -8.98
C ALA A 148 16.25 -14.71 -8.23
N THR A 149 15.43 -13.96 -8.96
CA THR A 149 14.28 -13.23 -8.39
C THR A 149 13.02 -14.10 -8.41
N GLU A 150 12.38 -14.23 -7.26
CA GLU A 150 11.01 -14.73 -7.16
C GLU A 150 10.05 -13.56 -7.38
N LEU A 151 9.12 -13.72 -8.31
CA LEU A 151 8.03 -12.77 -8.57
C LEU A 151 6.71 -13.52 -8.41
N LEU A 152 5.86 -13.01 -7.54
CA LEU A 152 4.58 -13.63 -7.20
C LEU A 152 3.43 -12.66 -7.46
N THR A 153 2.27 -13.20 -7.80
CA THR A 153 1.04 -12.45 -8.03
C THR A 153 -0.13 -13.00 -7.23
N MET A 154 -1.06 -12.14 -6.86
CA MET A 154 -2.31 -12.52 -6.21
C MET A 154 -3.45 -11.65 -6.71
N PRO A 155 -4.62 -12.21 -7.07
CA PRO A 155 -5.78 -11.43 -7.47
C PRO A 155 -6.42 -10.72 -6.25
N LEU A 156 -6.92 -9.51 -6.47
CA LEU A 156 -7.61 -8.68 -5.46
C LEU A 156 -9.11 -9.04 -5.37
N THR A 157 -9.42 -10.32 -5.21
CA THR A 157 -10.81 -10.83 -5.22
C THR A 157 -11.47 -10.84 -3.85
N GLU A 158 -10.70 -10.91 -2.78
CA GLU A 158 -11.21 -10.98 -1.43
C GLU A 158 -10.56 -9.88 -0.56
N ALA A 159 -11.26 -8.75 -0.44
CA ALA A 159 -10.74 -7.58 0.24
C ALA A 159 -11.81 -6.83 1.03
N SER A 160 -11.39 -6.12 2.07
CA SER A 160 -12.21 -5.17 2.80
C SER A 160 -11.51 -3.81 2.92
N VAL A 161 -12.31 -2.74 2.88
CA VAL A 161 -11.82 -1.37 2.99
C VAL A 161 -12.55 -0.64 4.10
N LYS A 162 -11.79 0.10 4.91
CA LYS A 162 -12.32 1.03 5.94
C LYS A 162 -11.74 2.43 5.72
N ILE A 163 -12.62 3.41 5.74
CA ILE A 163 -12.25 4.83 5.69
C ILE A 163 -12.86 5.55 6.88
N SER A 164 -12.03 6.21 7.66
CA SER A 164 -12.44 7.06 8.78
C SER A 164 -12.09 8.50 8.44
N ASN A 165 -13.11 9.30 8.13
CA ASN A 165 -12.97 10.70 7.74
C ASN A 165 -14.08 11.60 8.31
N ASN A 166 -14.75 11.13 9.37
CA ASN A 166 -15.83 11.89 10.02
C ASN A 166 -15.25 13.01 10.88
N GLY A 167 -16.04 14.06 11.09
CA GLY A 167 -15.72 15.12 12.04
C GLY A 167 -15.63 14.63 13.49
N VAL A 168 -15.45 15.59 14.40
CA VAL A 168 -15.40 15.34 15.85
C VAL A 168 -16.72 14.75 16.35
N GLY A 169 -16.63 13.67 17.10
CA GLY A 169 -17.79 12.92 17.62
C GLY A 169 -18.18 13.28 19.05
N ASP A 170 -18.07 14.56 19.46
CA ASP A 170 -18.44 15.00 20.81
C ASP A 170 -19.91 14.72 21.12
N GLU A 171 -20.19 14.33 22.35
CA GLU A 171 -21.55 14.29 22.88
C GLU A 171 -22.10 15.69 23.10
N ALA A 172 -23.42 15.80 23.16
CA ALA A 172 -24.07 17.10 23.35
C ALA A 172 -23.59 17.82 24.63
N LYS A 173 -23.38 17.09 25.73
CA LYS A 173 -22.90 17.62 27.02
C LYS A 173 -21.49 18.20 26.99
N ASP A 174 -20.66 17.79 25.99
CA ASP A 174 -19.24 18.19 25.88
C ASP A 174 -19.06 19.41 24.96
N LYS A 175 -20.09 19.80 24.20
CA LYS A 175 -19.98 20.85 23.18
C LYS A 175 -19.67 22.23 23.72
N ASP A 176 -20.09 22.50 24.95
CA ASP A 176 -19.89 23.79 25.62
C ASP A 176 -18.56 23.90 26.38
N ILE A 177 -17.74 22.82 26.37
CA ILE A 177 -16.39 22.84 26.95
C ILE A 177 -15.53 23.82 26.12
N PRO A 178 -14.92 24.85 26.73
CA PRO A 178 -14.18 25.90 26.03
C PRO A 178 -12.79 25.42 25.58
N VAL A 179 -12.75 24.31 24.82
CA VAL A 179 -11.55 23.71 24.24
C VAL A 179 -11.74 23.59 22.75
N TRP A 180 -10.72 23.93 21.98
CA TRP A 180 -10.75 23.74 20.54
C TRP A 180 -10.90 22.25 20.20
N ALA A 181 -11.72 21.94 19.20
CA ALA A 181 -11.90 20.59 18.68
C ALA A 181 -11.89 20.62 17.15
N GLY A 182 -11.27 19.64 16.54
CA GLY A 182 -11.11 19.59 15.08
C GLY A 182 -10.20 18.48 14.62
N VAL A 183 -9.67 18.62 13.43
CA VAL A 183 -8.76 17.63 12.81
C VAL A 183 -7.38 18.25 12.64
N LEU A 184 -6.35 17.53 13.10
CA LEU A 184 -4.97 17.79 12.79
C LEU A 184 -4.56 16.86 11.64
N PRO A 185 -4.54 17.35 10.38
CA PRO A 185 -4.27 16.50 9.23
C PRO A 185 -2.80 16.10 9.16
N TYR A 186 -2.56 14.87 8.71
CA TYR A 186 -1.24 14.35 8.33
C TYR A 186 -1.20 14.09 6.84
N ARG A 187 -0.04 14.29 6.24
CA ARG A 187 0.19 14.05 4.83
C ARG A 187 1.59 13.52 4.60
N THR A 188 1.72 12.54 3.74
CA THR A 188 3.00 12.14 3.19
C THR A 188 3.35 13.12 2.07
N ILE A 189 4.56 13.64 2.08
CA ILE A 189 5.09 14.51 1.03
C ILE A 189 6.32 13.86 0.40
N VAL A 190 6.51 14.08 -0.89
CA VAL A 190 7.73 13.69 -1.59
C VAL A 190 8.73 14.84 -1.46
N GLY A 191 9.93 14.53 -0.99
CA GLY A 191 11.02 15.51 -0.86
C GLY A 191 11.70 15.79 -2.21
N PRO A 192 12.64 16.74 -2.24
CA PRO A 192 13.48 16.98 -3.41
C PRO A 192 14.33 15.73 -3.73
N LEU A 193 14.68 15.56 -5.00
CA LEU A 193 15.63 14.55 -5.41
C LEU A 193 16.98 14.78 -4.76
N ILE A 194 17.66 13.71 -4.39
CA ILE A 194 19.01 13.74 -3.82
C ILE A 194 19.90 12.93 -4.77
N ASP A 195 20.94 13.57 -5.30
CA ASP A 195 21.89 12.92 -6.20
C ASP A 195 22.69 11.83 -5.49
N ASP A 196 22.99 10.77 -6.19
CA ASP A 196 24.00 9.81 -5.76
C ASP A 196 25.37 10.49 -5.66
N VAL A 197 26.24 10.02 -4.76
CA VAL A 197 27.56 10.61 -4.53
C VAL A 197 28.49 10.51 -5.76
N GLU A 198 28.24 9.50 -6.60
CA GLU A 198 28.99 9.25 -7.84
C GLU A 198 28.24 9.81 -9.07
N HIS A 199 27.17 10.58 -8.87
CA HIS A 199 26.36 11.09 -9.97
C HIS A 199 27.16 12.04 -10.86
N ASP A 200 27.17 11.78 -12.17
CA ASP A 200 27.68 12.70 -13.18
C ASP A 200 26.75 13.90 -13.31
N ARG A 201 27.20 15.06 -12.84
CA ARG A 201 26.45 16.33 -12.85
C ARG A 201 26.08 16.84 -14.24
N SER A 202 26.66 16.28 -15.31
CA SER A 202 26.25 16.59 -16.68
C SER A 202 24.92 15.94 -17.05
N ILE A 203 24.46 14.93 -16.29
CA ILE A 203 23.16 14.26 -16.46
C ILE A 203 22.13 15.01 -15.61
N PRO A 204 21.10 15.63 -16.22
CA PRO A 204 20.10 16.39 -15.47
C PRO A 204 19.23 15.48 -14.59
N GLN A 205 18.81 16.02 -13.44
CA GLN A 205 17.79 15.36 -12.64
C GLN A 205 16.47 15.26 -13.43
N PRO A 206 15.77 14.11 -13.35
CA PRO A 206 14.44 13.96 -13.96
C PRO A 206 13.39 14.76 -13.19
N ASP A 207 12.30 15.12 -13.87
CA ASP A 207 11.12 15.72 -13.22
C ASP A 207 10.02 14.67 -13.04
N TYR A 208 9.82 14.23 -11.79
CA TYR A 208 8.73 13.31 -11.41
C TYR A 208 7.58 14.02 -10.68
N SER A 209 7.55 15.34 -10.67
CA SER A 209 6.56 16.13 -9.90
C SER A 209 5.11 15.83 -10.31
N SER A 210 4.85 15.58 -11.59
CA SER A 210 3.51 15.26 -12.10
C SER A 210 2.96 13.95 -11.51
N VAL A 211 3.80 12.94 -11.36
CA VAL A 211 3.42 11.61 -10.85
C VAL A 211 3.07 11.65 -9.37
N TYR A 212 3.88 12.34 -8.62
CA TYR A 212 3.72 12.41 -7.18
C TYR A 212 2.69 13.46 -6.76
N GLY A 213 2.45 14.49 -7.59
CA GLY A 213 1.40 15.48 -7.39
C GLY A 213 -0.02 14.90 -7.44
N GLU A 214 -0.24 13.88 -8.24
CA GLU A 214 -1.52 13.17 -8.32
C GLU A 214 -1.68 12.11 -7.23
N ARG A 215 -0.60 11.44 -6.88
CA ARG A 215 -0.57 10.33 -5.91
C ARG A 215 -0.60 10.83 -4.46
N TRP A 216 0.12 11.90 -4.19
CA TRP A 216 0.24 12.53 -2.87
C TRP A 216 -0.31 13.93 -2.98
N TYR A 217 -1.47 14.19 -2.40
CA TYR A 217 -2.05 15.53 -2.41
C TYR A 217 -1.04 16.55 -1.87
N ILE A 218 -0.45 17.35 -2.77
CA ILE A 218 0.36 18.51 -2.40
C ILE A 218 -0.64 19.66 -2.16
N PRO A 219 -0.78 20.19 -0.92
CA PRO A 219 -1.59 21.38 -0.71
C PRO A 219 -0.96 22.55 -1.46
N LYS A 220 -1.78 23.24 -2.25
CA LYS A 220 -1.40 24.55 -2.81
C LYS A 220 -1.23 25.55 -1.68
#